data_88b89ce4148d22848b7f3addace142d9
#
_entry.id   88b89ce4148d22848b7f3addace142d9
#
_cell.length_a   1.000
_cell.length_b   1.000
_cell.length_c   1.000
_cell.angle_alpha   90.00
_cell.angle_beta   90.00
_cell.angle_gamma   90.00
#
_symmetry.space_group_name_H-M   'P 1'
#
loop_
_entity.id
_entity.type
_entity.pdbx_description
1 polymer ?
#
loop_
_entity_poly.entity_id
_entity_poly.type
_entity_poly.pdbx_seq_one_letter_code
_entity_poly.pdbx_strand_id
1 'polypeptide(L)' 'METHLTRAATEAAAAGIGPADLHAMLDLLLEED' A
#
# COMPACT_ATOMS: atom_id res chain seq x y z
N MET A 1 15.37 -5.04 7.01
CA MET A 1 14.79 -5.18 5.68
C MET A 1 13.29 -5.16 5.78
N GLU A 2 12.67 -4.41 4.90
CA GLU A 2 11.23 -4.26 4.96
C GLU A 2 10.55 -5.38 4.17
N THR A 3 9.72 -6.16 4.85
CA THR A 3 9.03 -7.28 4.23
C THR A 3 7.54 -7.00 4.05
N HIS A 4 6.94 -6.35 5.02
CA HIS A 4 5.50 -6.09 5.01
C HIS A 4 5.08 -5.11 3.91
N LEU A 5 5.81 -4.01 3.78
CA LEU A 5 5.49 -3.03 2.75
C LEU A 5 5.81 -3.57 1.35
N THR A 6 6.89 -4.32 1.23
CA THR A 6 7.23 -4.95 -0.04
C THR A 6 6.12 -5.90 -0.48
N ARG A 7 5.60 -6.66 0.46
CA ARG A 7 4.53 -7.59 0.20
C ARG A 7 3.24 -6.86 -0.21
N ALA A 8 2.92 -5.79 0.51
CA ALA A 8 1.75 -4.99 0.19
C ALA A 8 1.86 -4.40 -1.22
N ALA A 9 3.04 -3.92 -1.59
CA ALA A 9 3.26 -3.37 -2.93
C ALA A 9 3.07 -4.44 -4.00
N THR A 10 3.59 -5.64 -3.75
CA THR A 10 3.44 -6.75 -4.69
C THR A 10 1.97 -7.12 -4.86
N GLU A 11 1.24 -7.20 -3.77
CA GLU A 11 -0.17 -7.54 -3.80
C GLU A 11 -1.00 -6.46 -4.49
N ALA A 12 -0.65 -5.21 -4.25
CA ALA A 12 -1.34 -4.09 -4.88
C ALA A 12 -1.14 -4.12 -6.40
N ALA A 13 0.07 -4.40 -6.83
CA ALA A 13 0.37 -4.52 -8.26
C ALA A 13 -0.43 -5.64 -8.91
N ALA A 14 -0.54 -6.78 -8.21
CA ALA A 14 -1.31 -7.91 -8.71
C ALA A 14 -2.81 -7.58 -8.80
N ALA A 15 -3.29 -6.72 -7.91
CA ALA A 15 -4.69 -6.30 -7.90
C ALA A 15 -4.99 -5.14 -8.85
N GLY A 16 -3.96 -4.60 -9.51
CA GLY A 16 -4.13 -3.48 -10.43
C GLY A 16 -4.29 -2.13 -9.75
N ILE A 17 -3.85 -2.02 -8.50
CA ILE A 17 -3.93 -0.78 -7.74
C ILE A 17 -2.73 0.09 -8.09
N GLY A 18 -2.97 1.30 -8.59
CA GLY A 18 -1.90 2.24 -8.94
C GLY A 18 -1.24 2.85 -7.72
N PRO A 19 -0.03 3.42 -7.90
CA PRO A 19 0.70 4.00 -6.76
C PRO A 19 -0.06 5.11 -6.05
N ALA A 20 -0.75 5.96 -6.80
CA ALA A 20 -1.51 7.07 -6.20
C ALA A 20 -2.61 6.55 -5.29
N ASP A 21 -3.32 5.52 -5.74
CA ASP A 21 -4.39 4.91 -4.95
C ASP A 21 -3.83 4.22 -3.72
N LEU A 22 -2.71 3.53 -3.88
CA LEU A 22 -2.07 2.85 -2.76
C LEU A 22 -1.61 3.85 -1.71
N HIS A 23 -1.04 4.96 -2.14
CA HIS A 23 -0.61 6.02 -1.24
C HIS A 23 -1.79 6.61 -0.46
N ALA A 24 -2.92 6.80 -1.13
CA ALA A 24 -4.12 7.33 -0.49
C ALA A 24 -4.64 6.37 0.59
N MET A 25 -4.63 5.09 0.29
CA MET A 25 -5.06 4.09 1.26
C MET A 25 -4.12 4.05 2.47
N LEU A 26 -2.83 4.14 2.22
CA LEU A 26 -1.85 4.14 3.29
C LEU A 26 -2.02 5.36 4.19
N ASP A 27 -2.28 6.53 3.59
CA ASP A 27 -2.53 7.75 4.33
C ASP A 27 -3.72 7.59 5.28
N LEU A 28 -4.79 7.01 4.79
CA LEU A 28 -5.98 6.79 5.62
C LEU A 28 -5.67 5.89 6.81
N LEU A 29 -4.91 4.84 6.58
CA LEU A 29 -4.54 3.92 7.65
C LEU A 29 -3.67 4.61 8.70
N LEU A 30 -2.77 5.47 8.25
CA LEU A 30 -1.88 6.18 9.16
C LEU A 30 -2.63 7.24 9.98
N GLU A 31 -3.64 7.86 9.39
CA GLU A 31 -4.45 8.85 10.10
C GLU A 31 -5.37 8.25 11.13
N GLU A 32 -5.74 7.02 10.92
CA GLU A 32 -6.69 6.32 11.77
C GLU A 32 -6.13 6.04 13.17
N ASP A 33 -4.86 6.04 13.28
CA ASP A 33 -4.16 5.65 14.51
C ASP A 33 -4.44 6.56 15.72
#